data_5ed1933ebd3aba407e3eb9f4f02856c6
#
_entry.id   5ed1933ebd3aba407e3eb9f4f02856c6
#
_cell.length_a   1.000
_cell.length_b   1.000
_cell.length_c   1.000
_cell.angle_alpha   90.00
_cell.angle_beta   90.00
_cell.angle_gamma   90.00
#
_symmetry.space_group_name_H-M   'P 1'
#
loop_
_entity.id
_entity.type
_entity.pdbx_description
1 polymer ?
#
loop_
_entity_poly.entity_id
_entity_poly.type
_entity_poly.pdbx_seq_one_letter_code
_entity_poly.pdbx_strand_id
1 'polypeptide(L)'
;MIDMAAVRLRASLCLLLALFLMLPQPAKGQPDDWQLEWDWMVSAGYHHISGANQYSELEDESAQVDALLDLQWQYRRWLGLFALKGNRLVAWNDDQGGDAEAEWVIRELFWQESVSVFDLPLDLTLGKVRLDWGVGYGYRPLDVIKPYRRNPVGIAVEEGAGVAAVSYFDGLGEWSWLYSDSSWNSQSGSPLEEASEQRGVGGRHYRLEGDSEYQFIAYYDDVRHGLLGLGFTTVSGMAWSFHGSALYQRHYQRYQQPVMAGGGVTLGEGRDALQSLIGATWTASNGHQVIAEYWYDGRAWSHSEWARAGAALANMGRGKGDIRMSFAHGFEAVNLRQHNLLLHWQLDPNGGYGGIWPESLTPKIDLLYTPEDSGHVVTGWLDYTVKDTGSMRLGVELAVRWFGGPADSAYRMLPERQQLFLNIKGRL
;
A
#
# COMPACT_ATOMS: atom_id res chain seq x y z
N MET A 1 -13.62 20.92 35.32
CA MET A 1 -12.82 21.66 34.34
C MET A 1 -13.11 20.98 33.01
N ILE A 2 -13.81 21.64 32.11
CA ILE A 2 -14.20 21.05 30.80
C ILE A 2 -12.91 20.94 30.00
N ASP A 3 -12.58 19.74 29.58
CA ASP A 3 -11.37 19.43 28.84
C ASP A 3 -11.33 20.20 27.51
N MET A 4 -10.51 21.25 27.48
CA MET A 4 -10.35 22.15 26.33
C MET A 4 -9.84 21.39 25.07
N ALA A 5 -9.12 20.27 25.24
CA ALA A 5 -8.66 19.42 24.13
C ALA A 5 -9.84 18.72 23.46
N ALA A 6 -10.79 18.19 24.25
CA ALA A 6 -12.00 17.55 23.72
C ALA A 6 -12.92 18.57 23.00
N VAL A 7 -12.96 19.83 23.46
CA VAL A 7 -13.73 20.90 22.80
C VAL A 7 -13.09 21.31 21.49
N ARG A 8 -11.76 21.41 21.42
CA ARG A 8 -11.01 21.74 20.20
C ARG A 8 -11.10 20.61 19.16
N LEU A 9 -11.02 19.35 19.59
CA LEU A 9 -11.18 18.19 18.71
C LEU A 9 -12.59 18.17 18.09
N ARG A 10 -13.64 18.44 18.91
CA ARG A 10 -15.01 18.54 18.42
C ARG A 10 -15.20 19.71 17.44
N ALA A 11 -14.59 20.85 17.72
CA ALA A 11 -14.68 22.03 16.84
C ALA A 11 -13.97 21.77 15.49
N SER A 12 -12.78 21.14 15.48
CA SER A 12 -12.06 20.80 14.26
C SER A 12 -12.77 19.73 13.43
N LEU A 13 -13.32 18.71 14.09
CA LEU A 13 -14.12 17.65 13.42
C LEU A 13 -15.43 18.23 12.83
N CYS A 14 -16.10 19.13 13.56
CA CYS A 14 -17.30 19.82 13.06
C CYS A 14 -16.97 20.77 11.90
N LEU A 15 -15.81 21.43 11.91
CA LEU A 15 -15.39 22.32 10.82
C LEU A 15 -15.06 21.53 9.56
N LEU A 16 -14.33 20.41 9.68
CA LEU A 16 -14.09 19.48 8.58
C LEU A 16 -15.40 18.90 8.03
N LEU A 17 -16.29 18.42 8.89
CA LEU A 17 -17.62 17.93 8.46
C LEU A 17 -18.45 19.02 7.79
N ALA A 18 -18.42 20.27 8.30
CA ALA A 18 -19.12 21.40 7.70
C ALA A 18 -18.52 21.81 6.35
N LEU A 19 -17.18 21.75 6.19
CA LEU A 19 -16.52 21.97 4.90
C LEU A 19 -16.95 20.89 3.88
N PHE A 20 -17.00 19.63 4.29
CA PHE A 20 -17.46 18.53 3.43
C PHE A 20 -18.94 18.66 3.02
N LEU A 21 -19.80 19.17 3.91
CA LEU A 21 -21.22 19.40 3.62
C LEU A 21 -21.48 20.62 2.72
N MET A 22 -20.51 21.53 2.60
CA MET A 22 -20.60 22.76 1.76
C MET A 22 -20.01 22.59 0.36
N LEU A 23 -19.41 21.43 0.04
CA LEU A 23 -18.92 21.20 -1.31
C LEU A 23 -20.09 21.17 -2.31
N PRO A 24 -19.97 21.89 -3.44
CA PRO A 24 -21.06 21.98 -4.41
C PRO A 24 -21.38 20.59 -4.96
N GLN A 25 -22.65 20.21 -4.88
CA GLN A 25 -23.11 19.02 -5.58
C GLN A 25 -22.89 19.20 -7.08
N PRO A 26 -22.46 18.15 -7.81
CA PRO A 26 -22.27 18.24 -9.25
C PRO A 26 -23.57 18.72 -9.89
N ALA A 27 -23.48 19.85 -10.61
CA ALA A 27 -24.62 20.46 -11.25
C ALA A 27 -25.15 19.51 -12.32
N LYS A 28 -26.43 19.13 -12.25
CA LYS A 28 -27.13 18.43 -13.31
C LYS A 28 -27.06 19.31 -14.59
N GLY A 29 -26.26 18.89 -15.57
CA GLY A 29 -26.10 19.60 -16.85
C GLY A 29 -24.66 19.89 -17.26
N GLN A 30 -23.68 19.15 -16.74
CA GLN A 30 -22.31 19.22 -17.26
C GLN A 30 -22.26 18.74 -18.72
N PRO A 31 -21.41 19.37 -19.57
CA PRO A 31 -21.18 18.88 -20.93
C PRO A 31 -20.78 17.39 -20.91
N ASP A 32 -21.25 16.61 -21.88
CA ASP A 32 -20.99 15.17 -21.99
C ASP A 32 -19.49 14.75 -21.93
N ASP A 33 -18.59 15.72 -22.06
CA ASP A 33 -17.13 15.54 -22.07
C ASP A 33 -16.45 15.68 -20.67
N TRP A 34 -17.19 15.96 -19.58
CA TRP A 34 -16.62 16.26 -18.28
C TRP A 34 -17.26 15.45 -17.15
N GLN A 35 -16.45 14.73 -16.40
CA GLN A 35 -16.89 13.93 -15.24
C GLN A 35 -16.06 14.33 -14.02
N LEU A 36 -16.71 14.42 -12.86
CA LEU A 36 -16.08 14.65 -11.57
C LEU A 36 -16.75 13.72 -10.55
N GLU A 37 -15.93 12.88 -9.94
CA GLU A 37 -16.32 12.00 -8.83
C GLU A 37 -15.42 12.31 -7.64
N TRP A 38 -15.89 12.06 -6.44
CA TRP A 38 -15.14 12.30 -5.23
C TRP A 38 -15.47 11.32 -4.13
N ASP A 39 -14.41 10.89 -3.49
CA ASP A 39 -14.46 10.04 -2.31
C ASP A 39 -13.84 10.79 -1.14
N TRP A 40 -14.34 10.57 0.06
CA TRP A 40 -13.77 11.14 1.26
C TRP A 40 -13.69 10.11 2.39
N MET A 41 -12.72 10.28 3.27
CA MET A 41 -12.54 9.47 4.45
C MET A 41 -12.08 10.32 5.62
N VAL A 42 -12.63 10.07 6.81
CA VAL A 42 -12.11 10.56 8.08
C VAL A 42 -11.76 9.34 8.92
N SER A 43 -10.54 9.31 9.44
CA SER A 43 -9.98 8.22 10.21
C SER A 43 -9.57 8.71 11.60
N ALA A 44 -10.00 8.00 12.64
CA ALA A 44 -9.47 8.17 13.99
C ALA A 44 -8.68 6.92 14.37
N GLY A 45 -7.39 7.08 14.62
CA GLY A 45 -6.46 6.01 14.96
C GLY A 45 -6.00 6.07 16.41
N TYR A 46 -5.82 4.91 17.02
CA TYR A 46 -5.18 4.72 18.30
C TYR A 46 -4.05 3.70 18.15
N HIS A 47 -2.86 4.05 18.64
CA HIS A 47 -1.66 3.24 18.58
C HIS A 47 -1.18 2.93 19.99
N HIS A 48 -1.04 1.64 20.28
CA HIS A 48 -0.40 1.19 21.50
C HIS A 48 1.03 0.76 21.21
N ILE A 49 1.99 1.41 21.86
CA ILE A 49 3.43 1.19 21.73
C ILE A 49 3.91 0.45 22.98
N SER A 50 4.78 -0.52 22.82
CA SER A 50 5.34 -1.24 23.98
C SER A 50 6.32 -0.35 24.72
N GLY A 51 6.12 -0.15 26.04
CA GLY A 51 7.03 0.57 26.93
C GLY A 51 8.45 -0.02 27.02
N ALA A 52 8.69 -1.21 26.44
CA ALA A 52 10.02 -1.82 26.27
C ALA A 52 10.64 -1.46 24.90
N ASN A 53 10.21 -0.36 24.27
CA ASN A 53 10.72 0.07 22.99
C ASN A 53 12.24 0.31 23.05
N GLN A 54 12.98 -0.42 22.23
CA GLN A 54 14.45 -0.34 22.19
C GLN A 54 14.96 0.82 21.34
N TYR A 55 14.10 1.47 20.54
CA TYR A 55 14.50 2.43 19.51
C TYR A 55 14.23 3.89 19.89
N SER A 56 13.24 4.18 20.71
CA SER A 56 12.85 5.56 21.04
C SER A 56 12.29 5.70 22.46
N GLU A 57 12.26 6.92 22.94
CA GLU A 57 11.50 7.37 24.11
C GLU A 57 10.05 7.74 23.72
N LEU A 58 9.46 7.03 22.74
CA LEU A 58 8.09 7.25 22.30
C LEU A 58 7.13 6.98 23.46
N GLU A 59 6.09 7.79 23.54
CA GLU A 59 4.99 7.58 24.48
C GLU A 59 4.33 6.21 24.23
N ASP A 60 3.89 5.56 25.31
CA ASP A 60 3.27 4.23 25.25
C ASP A 60 1.95 4.22 24.45
N GLU A 61 1.34 5.39 24.26
CA GLU A 61 0.05 5.55 23.57
C GLU A 61 0.03 6.85 22.76
N SER A 62 -0.48 6.77 21.54
CA SER A 62 -0.75 7.94 20.71
C SER A 62 -2.08 7.82 19.99
N ALA A 63 -2.70 8.93 19.69
CA ALA A 63 -3.89 9.02 18.86
C ALA A 63 -3.64 9.93 17.67
N GLN A 64 -4.27 9.60 16.53
CA GLN A 64 -4.20 10.43 15.33
C GLN A 64 -5.60 10.62 14.73
N VAL A 65 -5.78 11.72 14.04
CA VAL A 65 -6.96 11.97 13.21
C VAL A 65 -6.47 12.35 11.81
N ASP A 66 -6.92 11.59 10.83
CA ASP A 66 -6.61 11.81 9.43
C ASP A 66 -7.89 12.12 8.66
N ALA A 67 -7.75 12.92 7.61
CA ALA A 67 -8.82 13.20 6.66
C ALA A 67 -8.28 13.07 5.24
N LEU A 68 -9.08 12.54 4.33
CA LEU A 68 -8.79 12.42 2.91
C LEU A 68 -9.98 12.91 2.10
N LEU A 69 -9.72 13.74 1.12
CA LEU A 69 -10.62 14.02 0.00
C LEU A 69 -9.91 13.56 -1.27
N ASP A 70 -10.51 12.65 -1.99
CA ASP A 70 -9.99 12.07 -3.23
C ASP A 70 -10.90 12.49 -4.38
N LEU A 71 -10.33 13.15 -5.38
CA LEU A 71 -11.05 13.73 -6.51
C LEU A 71 -10.60 13.02 -7.77
N GLN A 72 -11.55 12.44 -8.50
CA GLN A 72 -11.34 11.91 -9.84
C GLN A 72 -11.97 12.86 -10.86
N TRP A 73 -11.14 13.34 -11.77
CA TRP A 73 -11.55 14.25 -12.84
C TRP A 73 -11.24 13.62 -14.19
N GLN A 74 -12.21 13.68 -15.09
CA GLN A 74 -12.03 13.27 -16.47
C GLN A 74 -12.54 14.36 -17.41
N TYR A 75 -11.73 14.71 -18.40
CA TYR A 75 -12.09 15.61 -19.47
C TYR A 75 -11.51 15.15 -20.79
N ARG A 76 -12.37 14.70 -21.70
CA ARG A 76 -11.98 14.12 -23.00
C ARG A 76 -10.97 12.98 -22.83
N ARG A 77 -9.69 13.26 -23.14
CA ARG A 77 -8.56 12.33 -23.13
C ARG A 77 -7.67 12.47 -21.89
N TRP A 78 -8.03 13.39 -21.01
CA TRP A 78 -7.31 13.64 -19.77
C TRP A 78 -8.00 12.96 -18.60
N LEU A 79 -7.22 12.33 -17.74
CA LEU A 79 -7.65 11.81 -16.47
C LEU A 79 -6.76 12.37 -15.36
N GLY A 80 -7.36 12.82 -14.28
CA GLY A 80 -6.67 13.30 -13.09
C GLY A 80 -7.23 12.69 -11.82
N LEU A 81 -6.35 12.24 -10.95
CA LEU A 81 -6.65 11.80 -9.58
C LEU A 81 -5.88 12.69 -8.62
N PHE A 82 -6.60 13.39 -7.75
CA PHE A 82 -6.03 14.36 -6.82
C PHE A 82 -6.49 14.00 -5.41
N ALA A 83 -5.59 14.07 -4.43
CA ALA A 83 -5.91 13.86 -3.05
C ALA A 83 -5.54 15.10 -2.21
N LEU A 84 -6.43 15.48 -1.29
CA LEU A 84 -6.10 16.37 -0.18
C LEU A 84 -6.09 15.53 1.08
N LYS A 85 -4.92 15.40 1.69
CA LYS A 85 -4.71 14.66 2.94
C LYS A 85 -4.45 15.66 4.06
N GLY A 86 -5.13 15.48 5.18
CA GLY A 86 -4.86 16.20 6.43
C GLY A 86 -4.54 15.18 7.52
N ASN A 87 -3.58 15.48 8.37
CA ASN A 87 -3.26 14.67 9.55
C ASN A 87 -3.09 15.55 10.79
N ARG A 88 -3.36 14.98 11.95
CA ARG A 88 -3.05 15.57 13.25
C ARG A 88 -2.75 14.48 14.26
N LEU A 89 -1.55 14.51 14.80
CA LEU A 89 -1.16 13.69 15.92
C LEU A 89 -1.66 14.33 17.23
N VAL A 90 -2.24 13.52 18.12
CA VAL A 90 -2.70 13.93 19.44
C VAL A 90 -2.01 13.05 20.47
N ALA A 91 -0.98 13.58 21.11
CA ALA A 91 -0.34 12.91 22.25
C ALA A 91 -1.16 13.18 23.53
N TRP A 92 -1.36 12.15 24.38
CA TRP A 92 -2.17 12.27 25.60
C TRP A 92 -1.55 13.19 26.67
N ASN A 93 -0.21 13.31 26.67
CA ASN A 93 0.55 14.02 27.70
C ASN A 93 1.10 15.38 27.22
N ASP A 94 0.85 15.78 25.98
CA ASP A 94 1.32 17.05 25.44
C ASP A 94 0.20 18.10 25.45
N ASP A 95 0.31 19.08 26.33
CA ASP A 95 -0.62 20.22 26.39
C ASP A 95 -0.60 21.09 25.12
N GLN A 96 0.35 20.89 24.22
CA GLN A 96 0.50 21.67 23.00
C GLN A 96 -0.12 21.02 21.76
N GLY A 97 -0.49 19.75 21.79
CA GLY A 97 -1.11 19.00 20.67
C GLY A 97 -0.35 19.21 19.37
N GLY A 98 0.05 18.15 18.70
CA GLY A 98 0.78 18.25 17.43
C GLY A 98 0.15 19.20 16.42
N ASP A 99 0.96 19.84 15.59
CA ASP A 99 0.51 20.69 14.48
C ASP A 99 -0.35 19.87 13.51
N ALA A 100 -1.37 20.52 12.97
CA ALA A 100 -2.17 19.93 11.88
C ALA A 100 -1.44 20.18 10.57
N GLU A 101 -1.20 19.14 9.81
CA GLU A 101 -0.59 19.22 8.48
C GLU A 101 -1.63 18.93 7.41
N ALA A 102 -1.56 19.63 6.28
CA ALA A 102 -2.39 19.36 5.11
C ALA A 102 -1.53 19.36 3.85
N GLU A 103 -1.72 18.35 3.02
CA GLU A 103 -0.93 18.12 1.83
C GLU A 103 -1.82 17.83 0.62
N TRP A 104 -1.52 18.47 -0.51
CA TRP A 104 -2.11 18.15 -1.81
C TRP A 104 -1.22 17.16 -2.55
N VAL A 105 -1.83 16.09 -3.03
CA VAL A 105 -1.13 15.04 -3.76
C VAL A 105 -1.76 14.87 -5.12
N ILE A 106 -0.97 15.06 -6.18
CA ILE A 106 -1.36 14.64 -7.53
C ILE A 106 -1.04 13.16 -7.63
N ARG A 107 -2.08 12.30 -7.48
CA ARG A 107 -1.93 10.85 -7.56
C ARG A 107 -1.63 10.43 -8.99
N GLU A 108 -2.47 10.91 -9.94
CA GLU A 108 -2.33 10.68 -11.36
C GLU A 108 -2.78 11.93 -12.14
N LEU A 109 -2.14 12.19 -13.26
CA LEU A 109 -2.54 13.17 -14.24
C LEU A 109 -1.93 12.80 -15.59
N PHE A 110 -2.73 12.25 -16.48
CA PHE A 110 -2.23 11.75 -17.76
C PHE A 110 -3.22 11.98 -18.89
N TRP A 111 -2.67 11.97 -20.09
CA TRP A 111 -3.38 11.97 -21.36
C TRP A 111 -3.26 10.62 -22.02
N GLN A 112 -4.37 10.12 -22.56
CA GLN A 112 -4.41 8.85 -23.28
C GLN A 112 -5.17 9.01 -24.60
N GLU A 113 -4.62 8.42 -25.67
CA GLU A 113 -5.24 8.45 -26.99
C GLU A 113 -4.84 7.24 -27.84
N SER A 114 -5.81 6.71 -28.59
CA SER A 114 -5.58 5.71 -29.64
C SER A 114 -5.27 6.42 -30.95
N VAL A 115 -4.14 6.07 -31.55
CA VAL A 115 -3.67 6.61 -32.83
C VAL A 115 -3.42 5.46 -33.83
N SER A 116 -3.56 5.72 -35.10
CA SER A 116 -3.16 4.76 -36.14
C SER A 116 -1.87 5.21 -36.81
N VAL A 117 -0.84 4.39 -36.73
CA VAL A 117 0.47 4.63 -37.35
C VAL A 117 0.76 3.46 -38.31
N PHE A 118 0.89 3.70 -39.59
CA PHE A 118 1.05 2.67 -40.63
C PHE A 118 -0.01 1.55 -40.55
N ASP A 119 -1.28 1.94 -40.30
CA ASP A 119 -2.43 1.05 -40.10
C ASP A 119 -2.37 0.17 -38.82
N LEU A 120 -1.40 0.37 -37.98
CA LEU A 120 -1.34 -0.27 -36.66
C LEU A 120 -2.05 0.61 -35.63
N PRO A 121 -3.06 0.09 -34.90
CA PRO A 121 -3.68 0.80 -33.80
C PRO A 121 -2.73 0.78 -32.58
N LEU A 122 -2.35 1.97 -32.11
CA LEU A 122 -1.47 2.15 -30.96
C LEU A 122 -2.18 3.01 -29.92
N ASP A 123 -2.08 2.62 -28.66
CA ASP A 123 -2.51 3.44 -27.52
C ASP A 123 -1.32 4.16 -26.91
N LEU A 124 -1.42 5.49 -26.83
CA LEU A 124 -0.42 6.36 -26.25
C LEU A 124 -0.88 6.80 -24.86
N THR A 125 0.01 6.75 -23.87
CA THR A 125 -0.22 7.27 -22.53
C THR A 125 0.94 8.17 -22.13
N LEU A 126 0.64 9.42 -21.72
CA LEU A 126 1.64 10.42 -21.34
C LEU A 126 1.22 11.15 -20.07
N GLY A 127 2.07 11.15 -19.06
CA GLY A 127 1.84 11.88 -17.82
C GLY A 127 2.18 11.08 -16.57
N LYS A 128 1.64 11.50 -15.43
CA LYS A 128 1.78 10.81 -14.16
C LYS A 128 0.69 9.73 -14.07
N VAL A 129 1.09 8.45 -14.07
CA VAL A 129 0.15 7.33 -14.05
C VAL A 129 0.71 6.19 -13.19
N ARG A 130 -0.17 5.47 -12.53
CA ARG A 130 0.18 4.25 -11.80
C ARG A 130 0.02 3.04 -12.73
N LEU A 131 1.06 2.23 -12.80
CA LEU A 131 1.08 0.98 -13.56
C LEU A 131 1.12 -0.21 -12.60
N ASP A 132 0.02 -0.94 -12.54
CA ASP A 132 -0.17 -2.12 -11.69
C ASP A 132 -0.05 -3.38 -12.55
N TRP A 133 1.13 -4.02 -12.51
CA TRP A 133 1.41 -5.24 -13.28
C TRP A 133 1.45 -6.50 -12.41
N GLY A 134 1.47 -6.31 -11.09
CA GLY A 134 1.53 -7.41 -10.13
C GLY A 134 0.20 -8.17 -10.00
N VAL A 135 0.27 -9.47 -9.78
CA VAL A 135 -0.90 -10.36 -9.69
C VAL A 135 -1.28 -10.76 -8.25
N GLY A 136 -0.46 -10.42 -7.26
CA GLY A 136 -0.68 -10.80 -5.86
C GLY A 136 -1.64 -9.88 -5.11
N TYR A 137 -2.19 -10.39 -4.02
CA TYR A 137 -2.96 -9.63 -3.03
C TYR A 137 -2.06 -9.03 -1.94
N GLY A 138 -1.21 -9.83 -1.32
CA GLY A 138 -0.32 -9.40 -0.22
C GLY A 138 1.01 -8.86 -0.69
N TYR A 139 1.49 -9.29 -1.84
CA TYR A 139 2.75 -8.88 -2.41
C TYR A 139 2.70 -8.91 -3.95
N ARG A 140 3.32 -7.93 -4.61
CA ARG A 140 3.30 -7.77 -6.06
C ARG A 140 4.71 -7.49 -6.59
N PRO A 141 5.53 -8.53 -6.84
CA PRO A 141 6.89 -8.35 -7.36
C PRO A 141 6.96 -7.59 -8.68
N LEU A 142 5.94 -7.73 -9.53
CA LEU A 142 5.91 -7.15 -10.87
C LEU A 142 5.44 -5.69 -10.93
N ASP A 143 5.06 -5.08 -9.82
CA ASP A 143 4.82 -3.63 -9.74
C ASP A 143 6.17 -2.89 -9.69
N VAL A 144 6.88 -2.94 -10.82
CA VAL A 144 8.29 -2.53 -10.93
C VAL A 144 8.49 -1.02 -11.00
N ILE A 145 7.47 -0.24 -11.34
CA ILE A 145 7.58 1.21 -11.49
C ILE A 145 7.35 1.90 -10.14
N LYS A 146 6.28 1.54 -9.45
CA LYS A 146 5.99 1.94 -8.06
C LYS A 146 5.64 0.70 -7.25
N PRO A 147 6.28 0.46 -6.12
CA PRO A 147 5.98 -0.71 -5.31
C PRO A 147 4.55 -0.65 -4.76
N TYR A 148 3.88 -1.80 -4.78
CA TYR A 148 2.57 -1.96 -4.15
C TYR A 148 2.70 -1.92 -2.63
N ARG A 149 1.85 -1.13 -1.98
CA ARG A 149 1.69 -1.15 -0.53
C ARG A 149 0.48 -2.01 -0.17
N ARG A 150 0.74 -3.08 0.58
CA ARG A 150 -0.32 -3.96 1.06
C ARG A 150 -1.32 -3.19 1.93
N ASN A 151 -2.60 -3.55 1.81
CA ASN A 151 -3.76 -2.96 2.49
C ASN A 151 -3.41 -2.15 3.75
N PRO A 152 -3.38 -0.83 3.67
CA PRO A 152 -3.09 0.00 4.82
C PRO A 152 -4.22 -0.10 5.84
N VAL A 153 -3.90 0.16 7.10
CA VAL A 153 -4.89 0.46 8.13
C VAL A 153 -4.87 1.98 8.26
N GLY A 154 -6.03 2.62 8.09
CA GLY A 154 -6.08 4.08 7.99
C GLY A 154 -5.86 4.60 6.57
N ILE A 155 -5.50 5.89 6.44
CA ILE A 155 -5.39 6.60 5.17
C ILE A 155 -3.99 6.45 4.59
N ALA A 156 -3.89 5.87 3.39
CA ALA A 156 -2.68 5.89 2.58
C ALA A 156 -2.99 6.41 1.17
N VAL A 157 -2.17 7.33 0.69
CA VAL A 157 -2.27 7.90 -0.66
C VAL A 157 -1.08 7.43 -1.47
N GLU A 158 -1.36 6.72 -2.57
CA GLU A 158 -0.33 6.22 -3.48
C GLU A 158 -0.27 7.10 -4.72
N GLU A 159 0.94 7.39 -5.18
CA GLU A 159 1.22 8.21 -6.35
C GLU A 159 1.72 7.37 -7.52
N GLY A 160 1.35 7.78 -8.74
CA GLY A 160 1.93 7.25 -9.97
C GLY A 160 3.35 7.77 -10.22
N ALA A 161 3.94 7.33 -11.32
CA ALA A 161 5.22 7.81 -11.86
C ALA A 161 4.98 8.61 -13.15
N GLY A 162 5.93 9.45 -13.54
CA GLY A 162 5.97 10.01 -14.89
C GLY A 162 6.18 8.89 -15.91
N VAL A 163 5.28 8.77 -16.89
CA VAL A 163 5.29 7.69 -17.88
C VAL A 163 5.04 8.27 -19.27
N ALA A 164 5.80 7.75 -20.24
CA ALA A 164 5.49 7.83 -21.64
C ALA A 164 5.43 6.41 -22.20
N ALA A 165 4.25 5.95 -22.54
CA ALA A 165 4.02 4.57 -22.95
C ALA A 165 3.31 4.48 -24.30
N VAL A 166 3.61 3.38 -25.02
CA VAL A 166 2.94 2.96 -26.26
C VAL A 166 2.52 1.51 -26.08
N SER A 167 1.25 1.23 -26.29
CA SER A 167 0.70 -0.12 -26.27
C SER A 167 0.15 -0.51 -27.64
N TYR A 168 0.41 -1.77 -28.03
CA TYR A 168 -0.14 -2.41 -29.21
C TYR A 168 -0.91 -3.66 -28.81
N PHE A 169 -2.16 -3.76 -29.22
CA PHE A 169 -3.01 -4.92 -28.97
C PHE A 169 -3.04 -5.80 -30.21
N ASP A 170 -2.58 -7.04 -30.08
CA ASP A 170 -2.83 -8.09 -31.08
C ASP A 170 -4.10 -8.88 -30.67
N GLY A 171 -4.52 -9.86 -31.44
CA GLY A 171 -5.76 -10.60 -31.19
C GLY A 171 -5.75 -11.45 -29.90
N LEU A 172 -4.61 -11.60 -29.21
CA LEU A 172 -4.42 -12.46 -28.05
C LEU A 172 -3.76 -11.75 -26.85
N GLY A 173 -3.29 -10.53 -27.01
CA GLY A 173 -2.57 -9.87 -25.94
C GLY A 173 -2.16 -8.44 -26.23
N GLU A 174 -1.22 -7.95 -25.42
CA GLU A 174 -0.74 -6.57 -25.44
C GLU A 174 0.79 -6.54 -25.40
N TRP A 175 1.36 -5.69 -26.22
CA TRP A 175 2.76 -5.28 -26.16
C TRP A 175 2.83 -3.84 -25.70
N SER A 176 3.45 -3.59 -24.55
CA SER A 176 3.65 -2.24 -24.02
C SER A 176 5.13 -1.91 -23.96
N TRP A 177 5.50 -0.74 -24.43
CA TRP A 177 6.84 -0.16 -24.28
C TRP A 177 6.71 1.18 -23.55
N LEU A 178 7.60 1.45 -22.63
CA LEU A 178 7.52 2.66 -21.84
C LEU A 178 8.89 3.19 -21.43
N TYR A 179 8.92 4.50 -21.23
CA TYR A 179 9.85 5.22 -20.39
C TYR A 179 9.14 5.61 -19.10
N SER A 180 9.79 5.48 -17.95
CA SER A 180 9.26 5.97 -16.69
C SER A 180 10.28 6.72 -15.85
N ASP A 181 9.77 7.67 -15.04
CA ASP A 181 10.49 8.43 -14.03
C ASP A 181 9.69 8.37 -12.72
N SER A 182 10.17 7.61 -11.73
CA SER A 182 9.46 7.43 -10.46
C SER A 182 9.70 8.56 -9.45
N SER A 183 10.53 9.54 -9.78
CA SER A 183 10.80 10.72 -8.93
C SER A 183 9.70 11.80 -8.97
N TRP A 184 8.63 11.58 -9.72
CA TRP A 184 7.49 12.51 -9.77
C TRP A 184 6.60 12.36 -8.52
N ASN A 185 7.20 12.50 -7.33
CA ASN A 185 6.51 12.41 -6.05
C ASN A 185 6.20 13.80 -5.50
N SER A 186 5.01 13.95 -4.88
CA SER A 186 4.64 15.11 -4.06
C SER A 186 4.94 14.81 -2.59
N GLN A 187 4.73 13.56 -2.17
CA GLN A 187 4.95 13.13 -0.79
C GLN A 187 6.42 12.78 -0.55
N SER A 188 6.96 13.15 0.61
CA SER A 188 8.28 12.70 1.04
C SER A 188 8.24 11.20 1.35
N GLY A 189 9.16 10.45 0.77
CA GLY A 189 9.37 9.04 1.05
C GLY A 189 10.32 8.80 2.21
N SER A 190 10.46 7.53 2.61
CA SER A 190 11.59 7.14 3.45
C SER A 190 12.90 7.25 2.66
N PRO A 191 14.07 7.36 3.33
CA PRO A 191 15.36 7.37 2.63
C PRO A 191 15.56 6.17 1.68
N LEU A 192 14.98 5.01 1.99
CA LEU A 192 15.01 3.84 1.12
C LEU A 192 14.12 4.03 -0.12
N GLU A 193 12.95 4.62 0.03
CA GLU A 193 12.05 4.94 -1.09
C GLU A 193 12.68 5.97 -2.03
N GLU A 194 13.24 7.05 -1.48
CA GLU A 194 13.93 8.10 -2.25
C GLU A 194 15.14 7.55 -3.01
N ALA A 195 15.98 6.72 -2.35
CA ALA A 195 17.13 6.09 -3.01
C ALA A 195 16.73 5.02 -4.04
N SER A 196 15.49 4.54 -4.00
CA SER A 196 14.94 3.58 -4.95
C SER A 196 14.21 4.24 -6.13
N GLU A 197 14.10 5.57 -6.14
CA GLU A 197 13.58 6.31 -7.29
C GLU A 197 14.45 6.09 -8.52
N GLN A 198 13.80 5.85 -9.66
CA GLN A 198 14.49 5.39 -10.86
C GLN A 198 13.94 6.04 -12.13
N ARG A 199 14.80 6.14 -13.14
CA ARG A 199 14.48 6.49 -14.50
C ARG A 199 14.89 5.38 -15.43
N GLY A 200 13.99 4.95 -16.30
CA GLY A 200 14.30 3.80 -17.11
C GLY A 200 13.37 3.59 -18.28
N VAL A 201 13.68 2.53 -19.03
CA VAL A 201 12.92 2.09 -20.19
C VAL A 201 12.69 0.58 -20.11
N GLY A 202 11.57 0.14 -20.64
CA GLY A 202 11.28 -1.28 -20.67
C GLY A 202 9.99 -1.59 -21.40
N GLY A 203 9.56 -2.83 -21.23
CA GLY A 203 8.33 -3.28 -21.83
C GLY A 203 7.74 -4.48 -21.12
N ARG A 204 6.46 -4.67 -21.41
CA ARG A 204 5.65 -5.82 -20.99
C ARG A 204 5.04 -6.48 -22.21
N HIS A 205 5.08 -7.78 -22.24
CA HIS A 205 4.22 -8.58 -23.11
C HIS A 205 3.21 -9.32 -22.25
N TYR A 206 1.93 -9.05 -22.47
CA TYR A 206 0.81 -9.73 -21.83
C TYR A 206 0.11 -10.60 -22.88
N ARG A 207 -0.27 -11.82 -22.49
CA ARG A 207 -0.96 -12.77 -23.35
C ARG A 207 -2.08 -13.49 -22.62
N LEU A 208 -3.24 -13.53 -23.23
CA LEU A 208 -4.39 -14.31 -22.80
C LEU A 208 -4.49 -15.59 -23.65
N GLU A 209 -4.56 -16.76 -23.01
CA GLU A 209 -4.71 -18.05 -23.67
C GLU A 209 -5.71 -18.93 -22.91
N GLY A 210 -6.94 -19.00 -23.42
CA GLY A 210 -8.05 -19.66 -22.72
C GLY A 210 -8.36 -18.99 -21.39
N ASP A 211 -8.30 -19.77 -20.30
CA ASP A 211 -8.53 -19.29 -18.93
C ASP A 211 -7.25 -18.83 -18.23
N SER A 212 -6.16 -18.67 -18.98
CA SER A 212 -4.83 -18.36 -18.44
C SER A 212 -4.28 -17.08 -19.04
N GLU A 213 -3.67 -16.28 -18.19
CA GLU A 213 -2.96 -15.04 -18.50
C GLU A 213 -1.49 -15.21 -18.20
N TYR A 214 -0.64 -14.74 -19.10
CA TYR A 214 0.81 -14.74 -18.95
C TYR A 214 1.35 -13.36 -19.18
N GLN A 215 2.39 -12.98 -18.43
CA GLN A 215 3.09 -11.73 -18.67
C GLN A 215 4.60 -11.88 -18.50
N PHE A 216 5.33 -11.14 -19.34
CA PHE A 216 6.77 -11.04 -19.34
C PHE A 216 7.15 -9.57 -19.27
N ILE A 217 8.10 -9.22 -18.41
CA ILE A 217 8.58 -7.87 -18.21
C ILE A 217 10.08 -7.86 -18.39
N ALA A 218 10.57 -6.90 -19.16
CA ALA A 218 11.99 -6.57 -19.23
C ALA A 218 12.14 -5.07 -19.08
N TYR A 219 12.94 -4.63 -18.12
CA TYR A 219 13.10 -3.22 -17.81
C TYR A 219 14.53 -2.91 -17.38
N TYR A 220 15.05 -1.75 -17.76
CA TYR A 220 16.36 -1.25 -17.41
C TYR A 220 16.26 0.18 -16.88
N ASP A 221 16.87 0.46 -15.74
CA ASP A 221 16.89 1.77 -15.11
C ASP A 221 18.26 2.09 -14.48
N ASP A 222 18.41 3.34 -14.06
CA ASP A 222 19.64 3.91 -13.50
C ASP A 222 19.97 3.42 -12.08
N VAL A 223 19.01 2.79 -11.36
CA VAL A 223 19.19 2.27 -9.99
C VAL A 223 19.37 0.76 -10.00
N ARG A 224 18.50 0.01 -10.71
CA ARG A 224 18.49 -1.46 -10.67
C ARG A 224 19.33 -2.12 -11.77
N HIS A 225 19.70 -1.36 -12.80
CA HIS A 225 20.59 -1.81 -13.90
C HIS A 225 20.10 -3.08 -14.61
N GLY A 226 18.78 -3.26 -14.66
CA GLY A 226 18.11 -4.36 -15.34
C GLY A 226 17.35 -5.29 -14.41
N LEU A 227 16.15 -5.61 -14.87
CA LEU A 227 15.25 -6.59 -14.24
C LEU A 227 14.50 -7.39 -15.30
N LEU A 228 14.15 -8.61 -14.95
CA LEU A 228 13.33 -9.51 -15.74
C LEU A 228 12.25 -10.11 -14.87
N GLY A 229 11.02 -10.07 -15.35
CA GLY A 229 9.86 -10.55 -14.63
C GLY A 229 8.99 -11.47 -15.47
N LEU A 230 8.34 -12.40 -14.82
CA LEU A 230 7.30 -13.24 -15.40
C LEU A 230 6.16 -13.42 -14.40
N GLY A 231 4.95 -13.54 -14.92
CA GLY A 231 3.76 -13.75 -14.10
C GLY A 231 2.73 -14.59 -14.87
N PHE A 232 1.88 -15.25 -14.10
CA PHE A 232 0.73 -15.94 -14.66
C PHE A 232 -0.46 -15.83 -13.70
N THR A 233 -1.66 -15.91 -14.28
CA THR A 233 -2.92 -16.11 -13.58
C THR A 233 -3.74 -17.12 -14.36
N THR A 234 -4.39 -18.07 -13.69
CA THR A 234 -5.26 -19.04 -14.35
C THR A 234 -6.48 -19.34 -13.49
N VAL A 235 -7.62 -19.56 -14.14
CA VAL A 235 -8.88 -19.91 -13.50
C VAL A 235 -9.13 -21.40 -13.70
N SER A 236 -9.54 -22.10 -12.64
CA SER A 236 -9.88 -23.53 -12.67
C SER A 236 -11.29 -23.75 -12.12
N GLY A 237 -12.19 -24.07 -13.00
CA GLY A 237 -13.61 -24.20 -12.68
C GLY A 237 -14.24 -22.86 -12.27
N MET A 238 -15.27 -22.91 -11.40
CA MET A 238 -16.02 -21.69 -11.00
C MET A 238 -15.55 -21.07 -9.67
N ALA A 239 -14.65 -21.75 -8.95
CA ALA A 239 -14.33 -21.38 -7.58
C ALA A 239 -12.85 -21.06 -7.35
N TRP A 240 -11.95 -21.48 -8.21
CA TRP A 240 -10.52 -21.38 -7.98
C TRP A 240 -9.83 -20.50 -9.02
N SER A 241 -8.94 -19.65 -8.56
CA SER A 241 -7.94 -18.95 -9.36
C SER A 241 -6.57 -19.16 -8.75
N PHE A 242 -5.57 -19.40 -9.60
CA PHE A 242 -4.17 -19.55 -9.20
C PHE A 242 -3.36 -18.44 -9.86
N HIS A 243 -2.40 -17.89 -9.13
CA HIS A 243 -1.51 -16.86 -9.65
C HIS A 243 -0.10 -17.04 -9.14
N GLY A 244 0.85 -16.51 -9.88
CA GLY A 244 2.24 -16.53 -9.48
C GLY A 244 3.06 -15.54 -10.28
N SER A 245 4.18 -15.12 -9.70
CA SER A 245 5.12 -14.25 -10.37
C SER A 245 6.53 -14.43 -9.83
N ALA A 246 7.51 -14.10 -10.66
CA ALA A 246 8.91 -14.04 -10.29
C ALA A 246 9.55 -12.82 -10.92
N LEU A 247 10.43 -12.15 -10.18
CA LEU A 247 11.20 -11.01 -10.62
C LEU A 247 12.65 -11.18 -10.19
N TYR A 248 13.57 -11.12 -11.15
CA TYR A 248 14.98 -10.96 -10.91
C TYR A 248 15.38 -9.51 -11.14
N GLN A 249 16.16 -8.92 -10.23
CA GLN A 249 16.77 -7.61 -10.40
C GLN A 249 18.27 -7.65 -10.05
N ARG A 250 19.05 -6.97 -10.88
CA ARG A 250 20.50 -7.02 -10.80
C ARG A 250 21.04 -6.21 -9.62
N HIS A 251 20.51 -5.04 -9.37
CA HIS A 251 20.87 -4.17 -8.24
C HIS A 251 19.62 -3.72 -7.49
N TYR A 252 19.75 -3.36 -6.22
CA TYR A 252 18.66 -2.82 -5.41
C TYR A 252 19.21 -2.04 -4.21
N GLN A 253 18.45 -1.08 -3.73
CA GLN A 253 18.75 -0.36 -2.51
C GLN A 253 18.25 -1.15 -1.29
N ARG A 254 19.05 -1.19 -0.23
CA ARG A 254 18.66 -1.82 1.04
C ARG A 254 19.43 -1.20 2.21
N TYR A 255 18.90 -1.34 3.40
CA TYR A 255 19.67 -1.08 4.59
C TYR A 255 20.64 -2.22 4.87
N GLN A 256 21.91 -1.85 5.10
CA GLN A 256 23.00 -2.77 5.39
C GLN A 256 23.38 -2.68 6.87
N GLN A 257 23.61 -3.83 7.47
CA GLN A 257 24.08 -3.88 8.84
C GLN A 257 25.55 -3.43 8.95
N PRO A 258 25.95 -2.86 10.10
CA PRO A 258 27.30 -2.39 10.28
C PRO A 258 28.32 -3.54 10.17
N VAL A 259 29.41 -3.28 9.46
CA VAL A 259 30.54 -4.21 9.34
C VAL A 259 31.33 -4.29 10.65
N MET A 260 31.39 -3.17 11.39
CA MET A 260 32.13 -3.09 12.67
C MET A 260 31.17 -3.08 13.86
N ALA A 261 31.56 -3.73 14.96
CA ALA A 261 30.80 -3.70 16.19
C ALA A 261 30.60 -2.25 16.70
N GLY A 262 29.37 -1.89 17.02
CA GLY A 262 29.00 -0.56 17.50
C GLY A 262 28.81 0.50 16.42
N GLY A 263 28.79 0.13 15.14
CA GLY A 263 28.35 0.97 14.03
C GLY A 263 26.83 0.95 13.89
N GLY A 264 26.28 1.91 13.11
CA GLY A 264 24.86 2.00 12.76
C GLY A 264 24.53 1.29 11.45
N VAL A 265 23.25 1.11 11.21
CA VAL A 265 22.70 0.66 9.92
C VAL A 265 22.82 1.80 8.91
N THR A 266 23.19 1.49 7.70
CA THR A 266 23.38 2.46 6.61
C THR A 266 22.68 1.99 5.35
N LEU A 267 22.21 2.93 4.54
CA LEU A 267 21.67 2.63 3.22
C LEU A 267 22.81 2.24 2.28
N GLY A 268 22.60 1.23 1.45
CA GLY A 268 23.59 0.74 0.51
C GLY A 268 22.98 -0.14 -0.56
N GLU A 269 23.81 -0.53 -1.52
CA GLU A 269 23.40 -1.32 -2.69
C GLU A 269 23.54 -2.83 -2.42
N GLY A 270 22.51 -3.59 -2.78
CA GLY A 270 22.56 -5.04 -2.91
C GLY A 270 22.57 -5.48 -4.37
N ARG A 271 22.87 -6.75 -4.61
CA ARG A 271 22.96 -7.34 -5.97
C ARG A 271 22.25 -8.67 -6.05
N ASP A 272 21.74 -8.97 -7.26
CA ASP A 272 21.22 -10.28 -7.64
C ASP A 272 20.06 -10.75 -6.72
N ALA A 273 18.99 -9.98 -6.65
CA ALA A 273 17.82 -10.34 -5.87
C ALA A 273 16.76 -11.07 -6.72
N LEU A 274 16.27 -12.17 -6.16
CA LEU A 274 15.09 -12.85 -6.64
C LEU A 274 13.89 -12.49 -5.73
N GLN A 275 12.76 -12.21 -6.33
CA GLN A 275 11.47 -12.06 -5.68
C GLN A 275 10.51 -13.04 -6.35
N SER A 276 9.67 -13.70 -5.58
CA SER A 276 8.69 -14.64 -6.14
C SER A 276 7.42 -14.68 -5.29
N LEU A 277 6.31 -14.96 -5.94
CA LEU A 277 5.00 -15.13 -5.34
C LEU A 277 4.31 -16.33 -5.98
N ILE A 278 3.61 -17.10 -5.19
CA ILE A 278 2.61 -18.08 -5.63
C ILE A 278 1.39 -17.98 -4.71
N GLY A 279 0.20 -18.05 -5.29
CA GLY A 279 -1.03 -17.94 -4.53
C GLY A 279 -2.22 -18.61 -5.20
N ALA A 280 -3.25 -18.80 -4.39
CA ALA A 280 -4.54 -19.30 -4.82
C ALA A 280 -5.67 -18.50 -4.16
N THR A 281 -6.72 -18.25 -4.93
CA THR A 281 -7.98 -17.66 -4.46
C THR A 281 -9.08 -18.69 -4.62
N TRP A 282 -9.82 -18.91 -3.54
CA TRP A 282 -11.04 -19.70 -3.55
C TRP A 282 -12.25 -18.81 -3.23
N THR A 283 -13.28 -18.89 -4.06
CA THR A 283 -14.51 -18.13 -3.89
C THR A 283 -15.70 -19.08 -3.88
N ALA A 284 -16.45 -19.09 -2.78
CA ALA A 284 -17.64 -19.92 -2.62
C ALA A 284 -18.89 -19.19 -3.11
N SER A 285 -19.89 -19.94 -3.56
CA SER A 285 -21.17 -19.40 -3.99
C SER A 285 -21.97 -18.70 -2.88
N ASN A 286 -21.60 -18.92 -1.62
CA ASN A 286 -22.21 -18.29 -0.44
C ASN A 286 -21.46 -17.05 0.05
N GLY A 287 -20.59 -16.46 -0.78
CA GLY A 287 -19.92 -15.18 -0.50
C GLY A 287 -18.60 -15.28 0.27
N HIS A 288 -18.18 -16.46 0.73
CA HIS A 288 -16.85 -16.60 1.32
C HIS A 288 -15.78 -16.54 0.23
N GLN A 289 -14.73 -15.76 0.47
CA GLN A 289 -13.50 -15.75 -0.31
C GLN A 289 -12.32 -16.00 0.61
N VAL A 290 -11.39 -16.85 0.15
CA VAL A 290 -10.11 -17.11 0.82
C VAL A 290 -9.00 -16.94 -0.19
N ILE A 291 -7.96 -16.18 0.18
CA ILE A 291 -6.72 -16.04 -0.60
C ILE A 291 -5.59 -16.57 0.27
N ALA A 292 -4.79 -17.48 -0.28
CA ALA A 292 -3.58 -17.98 0.36
C ALA A 292 -2.39 -17.70 -0.55
N GLU A 293 -1.37 -17.03 -0.01
CA GLU A 293 -0.16 -16.65 -0.75
C GLU A 293 1.10 -17.02 0.04
N TYR A 294 2.11 -17.44 -0.67
CA TYR A 294 3.48 -17.51 -0.21
C TYR A 294 4.36 -16.66 -1.10
N TRP A 295 5.27 -15.88 -0.50
CA TRP A 295 6.28 -15.17 -1.26
C TRP A 295 7.66 -15.18 -0.62
N TYR A 296 8.65 -15.02 -1.49
CA TYR A 296 10.03 -14.83 -1.14
C TYR A 296 10.51 -13.46 -1.65
N ASP A 297 11.19 -12.69 -0.80
CA ASP A 297 11.85 -11.44 -1.15
C ASP A 297 13.32 -11.48 -0.73
N GLY A 298 14.21 -11.70 -1.70
CA GLY A 298 15.66 -11.77 -1.47
C GLY A 298 16.31 -10.45 -1.06
N ARG A 299 15.59 -9.32 -1.10
CA ARG A 299 16.06 -8.01 -0.65
C ARG A 299 15.92 -7.81 0.86
N ALA A 300 14.97 -8.49 1.47
CA ALA A 300 14.72 -8.40 2.90
C ALA A 300 15.88 -8.98 3.71
N TRP A 301 16.01 -8.53 4.94
CA TRP A 301 17.00 -9.10 5.85
C TRP A 301 16.71 -10.57 6.14
N SER A 302 17.79 -11.37 6.07
CA SER A 302 17.77 -12.79 6.43
C SER A 302 17.58 -12.99 7.94
N HIS A 303 17.26 -14.22 8.33
CA HIS A 303 17.17 -14.60 9.76
C HIS A 303 18.45 -14.23 10.53
N SER A 304 19.63 -14.49 9.96
CA SER A 304 20.91 -14.18 10.60
C SER A 304 21.19 -12.69 10.71
N GLU A 305 20.68 -11.86 9.78
CA GLU A 305 20.80 -10.39 9.85
C GLU A 305 19.92 -9.85 10.97
N TRP A 306 18.68 -10.27 11.09
CA TRP A 306 17.80 -9.88 12.21
C TRP A 306 18.36 -10.32 13.56
N ALA A 307 18.89 -11.54 13.67
CA ALA A 307 19.51 -12.02 14.91
C ALA A 307 20.74 -11.17 15.32
N ARG A 308 21.57 -10.76 14.34
CA ARG A 308 22.69 -9.85 14.59
C ARG A 308 22.22 -8.46 15.01
N ALA A 309 21.19 -7.91 14.39
CA ALA A 309 20.60 -6.63 14.77
C ALA A 309 20.08 -6.66 16.19
N GLY A 310 19.30 -7.67 16.56
CA GLY A 310 18.79 -7.85 17.92
C GLY A 310 19.92 -7.98 18.97
N ALA A 311 20.96 -8.78 18.68
CA ALA A 311 22.12 -8.91 19.55
C ALA A 311 22.92 -7.59 19.69
N ALA A 312 23.09 -6.84 18.60
CA ALA A 312 23.73 -5.53 18.64
C ALA A 312 22.97 -4.54 19.52
N LEU A 313 21.64 -4.46 19.36
CA LEU A 313 20.77 -3.60 20.17
C LEU A 313 20.79 -3.97 21.66
N ALA A 314 20.72 -5.27 21.97
CA ALA A 314 20.75 -5.75 23.36
C ALA A 314 22.07 -5.41 24.07
N ASN A 315 23.19 -5.41 23.36
CA ASN A 315 24.53 -5.10 23.90
C ASN A 315 24.87 -3.60 23.85
N MET A 316 24.01 -2.76 23.26
CA MET A 316 24.28 -1.34 23.09
C MET A 316 23.85 -0.55 24.33
N GLY A 317 24.77 0.24 24.90
CA GLY A 317 24.48 1.11 26.05
C GLY A 317 23.50 2.23 25.67
N ARG A 318 22.75 2.75 26.67
CA ARG A 318 21.75 3.82 26.49
C ARG A 318 22.31 5.13 25.90
N GLY A 319 23.62 5.38 25.98
CA GLY A 319 24.26 6.59 25.47
C GLY A 319 24.51 6.65 23.96
N LYS A 320 24.02 5.69 23.16
CA LYS A 320 24.19 5.62 21.70
C LYS A 320 22.84 5.74 20.96
N GLY A 321 22.05 6.75 21.31
CA GLY A 321 20.70 6.96 20.77
C GLY A 321 20.63 6.94 19.24
N ASP A 322 21.46 7.73 18.55
CA ASP A 322 21.45 7.84 17.09
C ASP A 322 21.77 6.50 16.39
N ILE A 323 22.72 5.73 16.95
CA ILE A 323 23.08 4.42 16.40
C ILE A 323 21.93 3.42 16.62
N ARG A 324 21.28 3.45 17.77
CA ARG A 324 20.10 2.61 18.04
C ARG A 324 18.97 2.94 17.09
N MET A 325 18.68 4.24 16.88
CA MET A 325 17.66 4.71 15.95
C MET A 325 17.93 4.25 14.51
N SER A 326 19.21 4.16 14.09
CA SER A 326 19.52 3.68 12.75
C SER A 326 19.03 2.25 12.47
N PHE A 327 18.90 1.41 13.50
CA PHE A 327 18.34 0.05 13.32
C PHE A 327 16.83 0.05 13.06
N ALA A 328 16.12 1.14 13.41
CA ALA A 328 14.70 1.29 13.07
C ALA A 328 14.47 1.37 11.55
N HIS A 329 15.45 1.85 10.78
CA HIS A 329 15.36 1.84 9.32
C HIS A 329 15.21 0.43 8.71
N GLY A 330 15.61 -0.63 9.42
CA GLY A 330 15.35 -2.00 8.97
C GLY A 330 13.86 -2.32 8.79
N PHE A 331 12.97 -1.57 9.46
CA PHE A 331 11.52 -1.73 9.35
C PHE A 331 10.89 -0.97 8.18
N GLU A 332 11.65 -0.15 7.44
CA GLU A 332 11.17 0.56 6.24
C GLU A 332 11.09 -0.36 5.02
N ALA A 333 11.72 -1.54 5.07
CA ALA A 333 11.66 -2.51 3.98
C ALA A 333 10.21 -2.97 3.73
N VAL A 334 9.84 -3.16 2.46
CA VAL A 334 8.51 -3.64 2.05
C VAL A 334 8.15 -4.96 2.73
N ASN A 335 9.13 -5.87 2.85
CA ASN A 335 9.02 -7.12 3.58
C ASN A 335 10.10 -7.16 4.66
N LEU A 336 9.71 -7.42 5.91
CA LEU A 336 10.68 -7.53 7.01
C LEU A 336 11.47 -8.84 6.95
N ARG A 337 10.88 -9.89 6.39
CA ARG A 337 11.47 -11.23 6.29
C ARG A 337 11.48 -11.70 4.85
N GLN A 338 12.41 -12.61 4.53
CA GLN A 338 12.51 -13.16 3.18
C GLN A 338 11.35 -14.08 2.84
N HIS A 339 10.89 -14.91 3.78
CA HIS A 339 9.77 -15.84 3.58
C HIS A 339 8.52 -15.36 4.29
N ASN A 340 7.40 -15.30 3.57
CA ASN A 340 6.13 -14.80 4.09
C ASN A 340 4.98 -15.68 3.60
N LEU A 341 4.02 -15.92 4.48
CA LEU A 341 2.76 -16.60 4.21
C LEU A 341 1.62 -15.65 4.55
N LEU A 342 0.66 -15.50 3.67
CA LEU A 342 -0.55 -14.71 3.90
C LEU A 342 -1.77 -15.59 3.73
N LEU A 343 -2.71 -15.46 4.65
CA LEU A 343 -4.07 -15.94 4.54
C LEU A 343 -5.01 -14.76 4.69
N HIS A 344 -5.77 -14.47 3.64
CA HIS A 344 -6.87 -13.51 3.65
C HIS A 344 -8.19 -14.25 3.60
N TRP A 345 -9.15 -13.81 4.40
CA TRP A 345 -10.54 -14.23 4.34
C TRP A 345 -11.44 -13.02 4.34
N GLN A 346 -12.46 -13.05 3.48
CA GLN A 346 -13.56 -12.08 3.52
C GLN A 346 -14.90 -12.74 3.26
N LEU A 347 -15.96 -12.07 3.70
CA LEU A 347 -17.33 -12.48 3.44
C LEU A 347 -18.04 -11.37 2.65
N ASP A 348 -18.48 -11.71 1.42
CA ASP A 348 -19.38 -10.83 0.66
C ASP A 348 -20.81 -11.03 1.16
N PRO A 349 -21.44 -9.99 1.72
CA PRO A 349 -22.80 -10.08 2.25
C PRO A 349 -23.85 -10.43 1.18
N ASN A 350 -23.59 -10.17 -0.10
CA ASN A 350 -24.51 -10.49 -1.19
C ASN A 350 -24.43 -11.94 -1.66
N GLY A 351 -23.55 -12.75 -1.10
CA GLY A 351 -23.34 -14.17 -1.46
C GLY A 351 -24.46 -15.13 -1.02
N GLY A 352 -25.53 -14.68 -0.42
CA GLY A 352 -26.72 -15.49 -0.13
C GLY A 352 -26.56 -16.54 0.98
N TYR A 353 -25.65 -16.35 1.93
CA TYR A 353 -25.41 -17.31 3.04
C TYR A 353 -26.47 -17.36 4.14
N GLY A 354 -27.66 -16.79 3.88
CA GLY A 354 -28.87 -17.10 4.66
C GLY A 354 -28.90 -16.61 6.11
N GLY A 355 -28.51 -15.37 6.40
CA GLY A 355 -29.23 -14.70 7.46
C GLY A 355 -28.60 -14.59 8.85
N ILE A 356 -27.34 -14.93 9.08
CA ILE A 356 -26.70 -14.67 10.39
C ILE A 356 -26.07 -13.27 10.43
N TRP A 357 -25.57 -12.78 9.30
CA TRP A 357 -24.95 -11.46 9.18
C TRP A 357 -25.83 -10.48 8.42
N PRO A 358 -25.90 -9.21 8.84
CA PRO A 358 -26.58 -8.17 8.06
C PRO A 358 -25.93 -8.02 6.68
N GLU A 359 -26.73 -7.86 5.64
CA GLU A 359 -26.25 -7.61 4.26
C GLU A 359 -25.37 -6.38 4.11
N SER A 360 -25.43 -5.47 5.08
CA SER A 360 -24.61 -4.25 5.14
C SER A 360 -23.24 -4.45 5.78
N LEU A 361 -22.89 -5.66 6.28
CA LEU A 361 -21.70 -5.90 7.07
C LEU A 361 -20.73 -6.83 6.34
N THR A 362 -19.50 -6.34 6.05
CA THR A 362 -18.44 -7.10 5.36
C THR A 362 -17.24 -7.29 6.28
N PRO A 363 -17.10 -8.44 6.93
CA PRO A 363 -15.90 -8.76 7.70
C PRO A 363 -14.76 -9.23 6.80
N LYS A 364 -13.51 -8.84 7.17
CA LYS A 364 -12.27 -9.28 6.51
C LYS A 364 -11.20 -9.54 7.56
N ILE A 365 -10.36 -10.53 7.31
CA ILE A 365 -9.24 -10.87 8.20
C ILE A 365 -8.02 -11.22 7.33
N ASP A 366 -6.87 -10.64 7.67
CA ASP A 366 -5.56 -11.01 7.15
C ASP A 366 -4.72 -11.62 8.26
N LEU A 367 -4.06 -12.73 7.97
CA LEU A 367 -2.99 -13.31 8.77
C LEU A 367 -1.72 -13.36 7.93
N LEU A 368 -0.75 -12.51 8.25
CA LEU A 368 0.61 -12.58 7.72
C LEU A 368 1.49 -13.33 8.73
N TYR A 369 2.21 -14.34 8.28
CA TYR A 369 3.09 -15.17 9.09
C TYR A 369 4.47 -15.31 8.44
N THR A 370 5.52 -15.19 9.22
CA THR A 370 6.91 -15.37 8.77
C THR A 370 7.49 -16.65 9.36
N PRO A 371 7.71 -17.71 8.54
CA PRO A 371 8.15 -19.03 9.01
C PRO A 371 9.52 -19.02 9.68
N GLU A 372 10.38 -18.08 9.32
CA GLU A 372 11.77 -18.01 9.78
C GLU A 372 11.91 -17.66 11.27
N ASP A 373 10.96 -16.90 11.83
CA ASP A 373 11.02 -16.44 13.23
C ASP A 373 9.65 -16.52 13.94
N SER A 374 8.65 -17.10 13.29
CA SER A 374 7.27 -17.19 13.79
C SER A 374 6.62 -15.85 14.12
N GLY A 375 7.15 -14.76 13.54
CA GLY A 375 6.53 -13.45 13.58
C GLY A 375 5.20 -13.45 12.83
N HIS A 376 4.23 -12.67 13.29
CA HIS A 376 2.94 -12.58 12.62
C HIS A 376 2.26 -11.24 12.81
N VAL A 377 1.40 -10.90 11.84
CA VAL A 377 0.52 -9.74 11.89
C VAL A 377 -0.90 -10.21 11.61
N VAL A 378 -1.81 -9.92 12.52
CA VAL A 378 -3.24 -10.15 12.32
C VAL A 378 -3.90 -8.80 12.09
N THR A 379 -4.66 -8.66 11.00
CA THR A 379 -5.45 -7.46 10.75
C THR A 379 -6.90 -7.87 10.47
N GLY A 380 -7.82 -7.27 11.19
CA GLY A 380 -9.26 -7.46 10.98
C GLY A 380 -9.91 -6.16 10.57
N TRP A 381 -10.86 -6.22 9.64
CA TRP A 381 -11.72 -5.10 9.26
C TRP A 381 -13.19 -5.52 9.36
N LEU A 382 -13.98 -4.59 9.77
CA LEU A 382 -15.43 -4.71 9.81
C LEU A 382 -16.03 -3.50 9.10
N ASP A 383 -16.40 -3.66 7.84
CA ASP A 383 -17.04 -2.64 7.02
C ASP A 383 -18.56 -2.69 7.20
N TYR A 384 -19.16 -1.58 7.57
CA TYR A 384 -20.61 -1.41 7.65
C TYR A 384 -21.10 -0.35 6.67
N THR A 385 -21.92 -0.75 5.71
CA THR A 385 -22.59 0.17 4.77
C THR A 385 -23.81 0.78 5.45
N VAL A 386 -23.72 2.07 5.81
CA VAL A 386 -24.82 2.81 6.47
C VAL A 386 -25.90 3.15 5.46
N LYS A 387 -25.52 3.57 4.26
CA LYS A 387 -26.42 3.97 3.19
C LYS A 387 -25.75 3.77 1.83
N ASP A 388 -26.51 3.24 0.89
CA ASP A 388 -26.14 3.15 -0.51
C ASP A 388 -27.38 3.44 -1.37
N THR A 389 -27.31 4.50 -2.19
CA THR A 389 -28.40 4.93 -3.09
C THR A 389 -27.97 4.90 -4.56
N GLY A 390 -26.81 4.30 -4.86
CA GLY A 390 -26.21 4.34 -6.19
C GLY A 390 -25.52 5.66 -6.53
N SER A 391 -26.07 6.80 -6.11
CA SER A 391 -25.44 8.13 -6.28
C SER A 391 -24.70 8.61 -5.05
N MET A 392 -24.88 7.97 -3.90
CA MET A 392 -24.18 8.30 -2.64
C MET A 392 -23.99 7.02 -1.83
N ARG A 393 -22.78 6.78 -1.40
CA ARG A 393 -22.45 5.69 -0.46
C ARG A 393 -21.86 6.27 0.81
N LEU A 394 -22.34 5.81 1.97
CA LEU A 394 -21.79 6.13 3.29
C LEU A 394 -21.49 4.83 4.02
N GLY A 395 -20.27 4.70 4.54
CA GLY A 395 -19.82 3.54 5.29
C GLY A 395 -19.03 3.89 6.54
N VAL A 396 -19.01 2.96 7.47
CA VAL A 396 -18.16 3.00 8.67
C VAL A 396 -17.32 1.72 8.68
N GLU A 397 -16.03 1.87 8.93
CA GLU A 397 -15.09 0.75 9.04
C GLU A 397 -14.38 0.78 10.38
N LEU A 398 -14.38 -0.35 11.06
CA LEU A 398 -13.53 -0.59 12.21
C LEU A 398 -12.35 -1.48 11.74
N ALA A 399 -11.12 -1.06 11.99
CA ALA A 399 -9.93 -1.83 11.66
C ALA A 399 -9.04 -2.02 12.89
N VAL A 400 -8.55 -3.24 13.09
CA VAL A 400 -7.64 -3.61 14.17
C VAL A 400 -6.44 -4.33 13.58
N ARG A 401 -5.24 -3.93 13.98
CA ARG A 401 -4.00 -4.62 13.60
C ARG A 401 -3.20 -4.99 14.83
N TRP A 402 -2.66 -6.19 14.84
CA TRP A 402 -1.89 -6.74 15.94
C TRP A 402 -0.59 -7.35 15.44
N PHE A 403 0.52 -6.95 16.07
CA PHE A 403 1.86 -7.47 15.79
C PHE A 403 2.28 -8.45 16.88
N GLY A 404 2.64 -9.69 16.51
CA GLY A 404 2.94 -10.78 17.43
C GLY A 404 4.14 -11.62 17.01
N GLY A 405 4.48 -12.58 17.88
CA GLY A 405 5.57 -13.53 17.67
C GLY A 405 6.47 -13.68 18.91
N PRO A 406 7.49 -14.55 18.85
CA PRO A 406 8.57 -14.62 19.83
C PRO A 406 9.27 -13.27 20.02
N ALA A 407 9.94 -13.07 21.13
CA ALA A 407 10.55 -11.78 21.49
C ALA A 407 11.65 -11.32 20.52
N ASP A 408 12.26 -12.25 19.81
CA ASP A 408 13.30 -12.07 18.80
C ASP A 408 12.79 -12.04 17.35
N SER A 409 11.48 -12.15 17.14
CA SER A 409 10.90 -12.03 15.80
C SER A 409 10.90 -10.57 15.32
N ALA A 410 11.06 -10.35 14.02
CA ALA A 410 11.08 -9.03 13.41
C ALA A 410 9.82 -8.21 13.73
N TYR A 411 8.63 -8.81 13.63
CA TYR A 411 7.38 -8.13 13.97
C TYR A 411 7.23 -7.82 15.46
N ARG A 412 7.84 -8.63 16.35
CA ARG A 412 7.83 -8.35 17.79
C ARG A 412 8.82 -7.26 18.19
N MET A 413 9.84 -7.03 17.38
CA MET A 413 10.79 -5.93 17.57
C MET A 413 10.26 -4.56 17.13
N LEU A 414 9.17 -4.51 16.34
CA LEU A 414 8.49 -3.24 16.04
C LEU A 414 8.05 -2.54 17.33
N PRO A 415 8.14 -1.19 17.40
CA PRO A 415 7.64 -0.43 18.54
C PRO A 415 6.14 -0.65 18.75
N GLU A 416 5.38 -0.55 17.68
CA GLU A 416 3.92 -0.71 17.71
C GLU A 416 3.50 -2.15 17.98
N ARG A 417 2.48 -2.32 18.83
CA ARG A 417 1.90 -3.60 19.21
C ARG A 417 0.49 -3.78 18.70
N GLN A 418 -0.27 -2.72 18.74
CA GLN A 418 -1.66 -2.70 18.33
C GLN A 418 -2.00 -1.37 17.69
N GLN A 419 -2.84 -1.43 16.68
CA GLN A 419 -3.44 -0.28 16.01
C GLN A 419 -4.94 -0.51 15.96
N LEU A 420 -5.72 0.52 16.29
CA LEU A 420 -7.17 0.53 16.19
C LEU A 420 -7.56 1.76 15.38
N PHE A 421 -8.39 1.59 14.37
CA PHE A 421 -8.90 2.67 13.54
C PHE A 421 -10.42 2.61 13.41
N LEU A 422 -11.04 3.77 13.48
CA LEU A 422 -12.43 4.00 13.11
C LEU A 422 -12.45 4.94 11.91
N ASN A 423 -12.92 4.44 10.78
CA ASN A 423 -12.99 5.17 9.52
C ASN A 423 -14.44 5.44 9.16
N ILE A 424 -14.73 6.68 8.78
CA ILE A 424 -16.01 7.06 8.17
C ILE A 424 -15.68 7.47 6.74
N LYS A 425 -16.33 6.83 5.77
CA LYS A 425 -16.03 7.00 4.34
C LYS A 425 -17.30 7.24 3.54
N GLY A 426 -17.20 8.09 2.54
CA GLY A 426 -18.32 8.40 1.66
C GLY A 426 -17.87 8.62 0.22
N ARG A 427 -18.77 8.33 -0.73
CA ARG A 427 -18.67 8.60 -2.16
C ARG A 427 -19.90 9.40 -2.60
N LEU A 428 -19.70 10.40 -3.45
CA LEU A 428 -20.73 11.26 -4.04
C LEU A 428 -20.53 11.40 -5.55
#